data_91088afe434729081ce0086525ad134a
#
_entry.id   91088afe434729081ce0086525ad134a
#
_cell.length_a   1.000
_cell.length_b   1.000
_cell.length_c   1.000
_cell.angle_alpha   90.00
_cell.angle_beta   90.00
_cell.angle_gamma   90.00
#
_symmetry.space_group_name_H-M   'P 1'
#
loop_
_entity.id
_entity.type
_entity.pdbx_description
1 polymer ?
#
loop_
_entity_poly.entity_id
_entity_poly.type
_entity_poly.pdbx_seq_one_letter_code
_entity_poly.pdbx_strand_id
1 'polypeptide(L)'
;VCVRWPLSLVIASVASRVSGSGCPICAGKIVLGGFNDLATTHPELIAEWHPTRNGQLKPTEIMAGHDSKVWWQCTKGHEWSALPFNRKKGIGCGTCAKTGYAIGEPGYLYLLAKEHLGLQQFGISNSPTNRVAHHKKNGWEVVDVIGPADGRWILETETALKEFFRERGLLLPRDHPEKFDGYTESWDASSIGFRTISEMLRSLR
;
A
#
# COMPACT_ATOMS: atom_id res chain seq x y z
N VAL A 1 -13.74 -24.48 -22.26
CA VAL A 1 -14.53 -25.69 -22.03
C VAL A 1 -14.88 -25.71 -20.55
N CYS A 2 -16.12 -25.28 -20.21
CA CYS A 2 -16.64 -25.43 -18.84
C CYS A 2 -16.88 -26.93 -18.61
N VAL A 3 -15.96 -27.60 -17.96
CA VAL A 3 -16.02 -29.03 -17.73
C VAL A 3 -16.69 -29.30 -16.39
N ARG A 4 -17.88 -29.92 -16.50
CA ARG A 4 -18.45 -30.84 -15.51
C ARG A 4 -18.80 -30.31 -14.11
N TRP A 5 -19.97 -29.64 -14.01
CA TRP A 5 -20.72 -29.57 -12.76
C TRP A 5 -22.19 -29.92 -13.01
N PRO A 6 -22.91 -30.51 -12.02
CA PRO A 6 -24.31 -30.78 -12.16
C PRO A 6 -25.09 -29.49 -12.39
N LEU A 7 -25.94 -29.50 -13.37
CA LEU A 7 -26.85 -28.50 -13.87
C LEU A 7 -27.37 -27.47 -12.85
N SER A 8 -26.59 -26.49 -12.49
CA SER A 8 -27.12 -25.22 -12.00
C SER A 8 -27.20 -24.26 -13.19
N LEU A 9 -28.40 -23.80 -13.50
CA LEU A 9 -28.72 -22.94 -14.64
C LEU A 9 -27.84 -21.67 -14.63
N VAL A 10 -26.81 -21.66 -15.43
CA VAL A 10 -26.15 -20.40 -15.81
C VAL A 10 -27.05 -19.73 -16.84
N ILE A 11 -27.90 -18.82 -16.39
CA ILE A 11 -28.76 -18.01 -17.27
C ILE A 11 -27.86 -17.04 -18.02
N ALA A 12 -27.39 -17.42 -19.19
CA ALA A 12 -26.78 -16.52 -20.16
C ALA A 12 -27.77 -16.36 -21.32
N SER A 13 -28.02 -15.13 -21.76
CA SER A 13 -28.91 -14.89 -22.90
C SER A 13 -28.31 -15.53 -24.16
N VAL A 14 -29.15 -16.06 -25.03
CA VAL A 14 -28.73 -16.65 -26.30
C VAL A 14 -27.94 -15.64 -27.13
N ALA A 15 -28.35 -14.35 -27.11
CA ALA A 15 -27.65 -13.26 -27.79
C ALA A 15 -26.20 -13.10 -27.28
N SER A 16 -25.96 -13.18 -25.98
CA SER A 16 -24.60 -13.12 -25.40
C SER A 16 -23.73 -14.30 -25.81
N ARG A 17 -24.32 -15.48 -26.01
CA ARG A 17 -23.60 -16.67 -26.49
C ARG A 17 -23.25 -16.57 -27.96
N VAL A 18 -24.16 -16.06 -28.78
CA VAL A 18 -23.95 -15.84 -30.22
C VAL A 18 -22.90 -14.76 -30.46
N SER A 19 -22.85 -13.71 -29.62
CA SER A 19 -21.83 -12.66 -29.69
C SER A 19 -20.44 -13.09 -29.15
N GLY A 20 -20.24 -14.36 -28.82
CA GLY A 20 -18.95 -14.88 -28.33
C GLY A 20 -18.67 -14.61 -26.87
N SER A 21 -19.65 -14.08 -26.10
CA SER A 21 -19.50 -13.90 -24.65
C SER A 21 -19.47 -15.27 -23.97
N GLY A 22 -18.36 -15.53 -23.25
CA GLY A 22 -18.19 -16.77 -22.48
C GLY A 22 -19.12 -16.90 -21.29
N CYS A 23 -18.90 -17.94 -20.50
CA CYS A 23 -19.61 -18.17 -19.25
C CYS A 23 -19.33 -16.99 -18.27
N PRO A 24 -20.35 -16.31 -17.71
CA PRO A 24 -20.15 -15.18 -16.80
C PRO A 24 -19.43 -15.59 -15.50
N ILE A 25 -19.55 -16.83 -15.05
CA ILE A 25 -18.82 -17.36 -13.90
C ILE A 25 -17.33 -17.52 -14.25
N CYS A 26 -17.00 -18.14 -15.41
CA CYS A 26 -15.63 -18.30 -15.87
C CYS A 26 -14.98 -16.94 -16.19
N ALA A 27 -15.78 -15.95 -16.62
CA ALA A 27 -15.34 -14.58 -16.88
C ALA A 27 -15.25 -13.73 -15.60
N GLY A 28 -15.51 -14.27 -14.42
CA GLY A 28 -15.44 -13.55 -13.15
C GLY A 28 -16.47 -12.42 -12.99
N LYS A 29 -17.63 -12.53 -13.65
CA LYS A 29 -18.73 -11.57 -13.52
C LYS A 29 -19.75 -11.97 -12.46
N ILE A 30 -19.82 -13.25 -12.15
CA ILE A 30 -20.73 -13.83 -11.14
C ILE A 30 -19.92 -14.73 -10.23
N VAL A 31 -20.10 -14.57 -8.91
CA VAL A 31 -19.53 -15.45 -7.89
C VAL A 31 -20.33 -16.74 -7.86
N LEU A 32 -19.65 -17.86 -7.87
CA LEU A 32 -20.22 -19.18 -7.61
C LEU A 32 -19.42 -19.82 -6.47
N GLY A 33 -20.08 -19.97 -5.31
CA GLY A 33 -19.49 -20.62 -4.14
C GLY A 33 -19.01 -22.02 -4.46
N GLY A 34 -17.82 -22.38 -3.99
CA GLY A 34 -17.18 -23.65 -4.29
C GLY A 34 -16.50 -23.71 -5.69
N PHE A 35 -16.43 -22.59 -6.43
CA PHE A 35 -15.81 -22.57 -7.75
C PHE A 35 -14.84 -21.39 -7.94
N ASN A 36 -15.32 -20.14 -7.95
CA ASN A 36 -14.52 -18.95 -8.20
C ASN A 36 -14.52 -17.95 -7.06
N ASP A 37 -15.12 -18.33 -5.94
CA ASP A 37 -15.10 -17.54 -4.72
C ASP A 37 -13.71 -17.49 -4.06
N LEU A 38 -13.52 -16.53 -3.15
CA LEU A 38 -12.24 -16.29 -2.49
C LEU A 38 -11.81 -17.49 -1.63
N ALA A 39 -12.76 -18.13 -0.93
CA ALA A 39 -12.44 -19.27 -0.07
C ALA A 39 -11.96 -20.49 -0.84
N THR A 40 -12.52 -20.71 -2.03
CA THR A 40 -12.14 -21.82 -2.92
C THR A 40 -10.85 -21.55 -3.67
N THR A 41 -10.68 -20.32 -4.17
CA THR A 41 -9.53 -19.97 -5.03
C THR A 41 -8.28 -19.57 -4.24
N HIS A 42 -8.43 -19.11 -3.00
CA HIS A 42 -7.34 -18.63 -2.13
C HIS A 42 -7.60 -19.07 -0.68
N PRO A 43 -7.63 -20.36 -0.39
CA PRO A 43 -7.92 -20.89 0.95
C PRO A 43 -6.90 -20.42 2.00
N GLU A 44 -5.67 -20.14 1.60
CA GLU A 44 -4.62 -19.58 2.47
C GLU A 44 -4.97 -18.23 3.07
N LEU A 45 -5.82 -17.43 2.40
CA LEU A 45 -6.23 -16.11 2.89
C LEU A 45 -7.32 -16.20 3.96
N ILE A 46 -8.02 -17.33 4.03
CA ILE A 46 -9.18 -17.48 4.93
C ILE A 46 -8.75 -17.50 6.41
N ALA A 47 -7.54 -17.99 6.70
CA ALA A 47 -6.97 -17.94 8.04
C ALA A 47 -6.80 -16.53 8.60
N GLU A 48 -6.73 -15.53 7.73
CA GLU A 48 -6.63 -14.11 8.10
C GLU A 48 -7.94 -13.33 7.88
N TRP A 49 -9.02 -13.99 7.48
CA TRP A 49 -10.34 -13.35 7.38
C TRP A 49 -10.82 -12.90 8.76
N HIS A 50 -11.14 -11.61 8.90
CA HIS A 50 -11.52 -11.08 10.21
C HIS A 50 -12.83 -11.73 10.70
N PRO A 51 -12.88 -12.27 11.93
CA PRO A 51 -14.00 -13.09 12.38
C PRO A 51 -15.33 -12.33 12.52
N THR A 52 -15.30 -11.01 12.76
CA THR A 52 -16.51 -10.23 13.09
C THR A 52 -16.68 -8.95 12.27
N ARG A 53 -15.58 -8.28 11.83
CA ARG A 53 -15.65 -6.94 11.22
C ARG A 53 -16.19 -6.91 9.80
N ASN A 54 -16.35 -8.06 9.16
CA ASN A 54 -16.97 -8.17 7.84
C ASN A 54 -18.50 -8.32 7.88
N GLY A 55 -19.10 -8.24 9.08
CA GLY A 55 -20.55 -8.38 9.25
C GLY A 55 -21.03 -9.76 8.78
N GLN A 56 -22.02 -9.78 7.89
CA GLN A 56 -22.56 -11.01 7.31
C GLN A 56 -21.82 -11.48 6.06
N LEU A 57 -20.91 -10.66 5.52
CA LEU A 57 -20.16 -10.99 4.29
C LEU A 57 -19.22 -12.17 4.52
N LYS A 58 -19.35 -13.21 3.70
CA LYS A 58 -18.53 -14.42 3.75
C LYS A 58 -17.52 -14.46 2.60
N PRO A 59 -16.35 -15.07 2.80
CA PRO A 59 -15.36 -15.21 1.73
C PRO A 59 -15.83 -16.12 0.58
N THR A 60 -16.90 -16.91 0.78
CA THR A 60 -17.58 -17.72 -0.26
C THR A 60 -18.51 -16.88 -1.15
N GLU A 61 -18.76 -15.63 -0.81
CA GLU A 61 -19.69 -14.72 -1.51
C GLU A 61 -18.97 -13.66 -2.35
N ILE A 62 -17.64 -13.62 -2.29
CA ILE A 62 -16.81 -12.68 -3.05
C ILE A 62 -15.71 -13.41 -3.81
N MET A 63 -15.19 -12.78 -4.84
CA MET A 63 -13.99 -13.22 -5.57
C MET A 63 -12.73 -12.48 -5.08
N ALA A 64 -11.56 -13.01 -5.43
CA ALA A 64 -10.28 -12.34 -5.17
C ALA A 64 -10.15 -10.97 -5.87
N GLY A 65 -10.97 -10.69 -6.89
CA GLY A 65 -11.09 -9.40 -7.58
C GLY A 65 -12.14 -8.46 -7.02
N HIS A 66 -12.72 -8.74 -5.84
CA HIS A 66 -13.72 -7.88 -5.21
C HIS A 66 -13.20 -6.46 -5.01
N ASP A 67 -14.02 -5.47 -5.36
CA ASP A 67 -13.66 -4.05 -5.46
C ASP A 67 -13.77 -3.25 -4.16
N SER A 68 -14.34 -3.88 -3.12
CA SER A 68 -14.49 -3.27 -1.80
C SER A 68 -13.49 -3.85 -0.81
N LYS A 69 -13.02 -2.99 0.11
CA LYS A 69 -12.13 -3.42 1.18
C LYS A 69 -12.89 -4.30 2.18
N VAL A 70 -12.24 -5.35 2.62
CA VAL A 70 -12.69 -6.23 3.71
C VAL A 70 -11.66 -6.22 4.84
N TRP A 71 -12.08 -6.65 6.02
CA TRP A 71 -11.22 -6.69 7.19
C TRP A 71 -10.48 -8.02 7.30
N TRP A 72 -9.22 -7.90 7.69
CA TRP A 72 -8.29 -8.99 7.88
C TRP A 72 -7.69 -8.94 9.28
N GLN A 73 -7.30 -10.09 9.81
CA GLN A 73 -6.58 -10.22 11.07
C GLN A 73 -5.45 -11.21 10.91
N CYS A 74 -4.20 -10.80 11.19
CA CYS A 74 -3.05 -11.71 11.13
C CYS A 74 -2.94 -12.57 12.40
N THR A 75 -2.08 -13.58 12.37
CA THR A 75 -1.82 -14.50 13.48
C THR A 75 -1.31 -13.82 14.75
N LYS A 76 -0.78 -12.59 14.65
CA LYS A 76 -0.37 -11.77 15.80
C LYS A 76 -1.51 -10.86 16.32
N GLY A 77 -2.73 -10.96 15.76
CA GLY A 77 -3.89 -10.19 16.17
C GLY A 77 -3.97 -8.76 15.59
N HIS A 78 -3.06 -8.34 14.71
CA HIS A 78 -3.20 -7.04 14.05
C HIS A 78 -4.35 -7.07 13.07
N GLU A 79 -5.14 -6.00 13.07
CA GLU A 79 -6.32 -5.84 12.22
C GLU A 79 -6.10 -4.74 11.19
N TRP A 80 -6.53 -4.98 9.94
CA TRP A 80 -6.47 -3.97 8.88
C TRP A 80 -7.53 -4.21 7.82
N SER A 81 -7.81 -3.19 7.03
CA SER A 81 -8.75 -3.24 5.91
C SER A 81 -7.98 -3.18 4.60
N ALA A 82 -8.21 -4.15 3.72
CA ALA A 82 -7.56 -4.21 2.41
C ALA A 82 -8.46 -4.88 1.36
N LEU A 83 -8.22 -4.56 0.08
CA LEU A 83 -8.85 -5.26 -1.04
C LEU A 83 -8.39 -6.72 -1.09
N PRO A 84 -9.28 -7.70 -1.36
CA PRO A 84 -8.89 -9.09 -1.57
C PRO A 84 -7.82 -9.25 -2.66
N PHE A 85 -7.88 -8.44 -3.71
CA PHE A 85 -6.88 -8.40 -4.77
C PHE A 85 -5.45 -8.09 -4.27
N ASN A 86 -5.31 -7.19 -3.31
CA ASN A 86 -4.01 -6.88 -2.71
C ASN A 86 -3.49 -8.07 -1.89
N ARG A 87 -4.38 -8.76 -1.20
CA ARG A 87 -4.05 -9.99 -0.45
C ARG A 87 -3.57 -11.10 -1.39
N LYS A 88 -4.28 -11.32 -2.50
CA LYS A 88 -3.86 -12.25 -3.57
C LYS A 88 -2.46 -11.94 -4.11
N LYS A 89 -2.06 -10.67 -4.18
CA LYS A 89 -0.71 -10.24 -4.57
C LYS A 89 0.36 -10.42 -3.48
N GLY A 90 0.02 -11.00 -2.33
CA GLY A 90 0.93 -11.21 -1.22
C GLY A 90 1.13 -10.00 -0.30
N ILE A 91 0.38 -8.91 -0.50
CA ILE A 91 0.43 -7.75 0.40
C ILE A 91 -0.28 -8.14 1.69
N GLY A 92 0.49 -8.39 2.74
CA GLY A 92 0.04 -8.85 4.05
C GLY A 92 -0.30 -7.74 5.03
N CYS A 93 -0.22 -8.08 6.31
CA CYS A 93 -0.33 -7.14 7.43
C CYS A 93 0.80 -6.12 7.38
N GLY A 94 0.48 -4.83 7.29
CA GLY A 94 1.48 -3.76 7.26
C GLY A 94 2.32 -3.68 8.54
N THR A 95 1.74 -4.06 9.68
CA THR A 95 2.44 -4.12 10.97
C THR A 95 3.46 -5.28 11.04
N CYS A 96 3.18 -6.39 10.33
CA CYS A 96 4.07 -7.55 10.26
C CYS A 96 4.96 -7.55 9.01
N ALA A 97 4.83 -6.57 8.13
CA ALA A 97 5.53 -6.55 6.85
C ALA A 97 7.04 -6.66 7.02
N LYS A 98 7.65 -7.61 6.29
CA LYS A 98 9.11 -7.76 6.21
C LYS A 98 9.72 -6.87 5.12
N THR A 99 8.89 -6.32 4.23
CA THR A 99 9.25 -5.39 3.15
C THR A 99 8.43 -4.11 3.32
N GLY A 100 9.02 -2.98 3.01
CA GLY A 100 8.46 -1.67 3.30
C GLY A 100 8.70 -1.25 4.75
N TYR A 101 7.88 -0.32 5.25
CA TYR A 101 7.98 0.17 6.62
C TYR A 101 7.12 -0.67 7.58
N ALA A 102 7.74 -1.26 8.60
CA ALA A 102 7.08 -2.08 9.63
C ALA A 102 6.80 -1.25 10.88
N ILE A 103 5.53 -0.96 11.15
CA ILE A 103 5.09 -0.10 12.28
C ILE A 103 5.45 -0.70 13.65
N GLY A 104 5.54 -2.03 13.75
CA GLY A 104 5.88 -2.73 14.99
C GLY A 104 7.38 -2.78 15.31
N GLU A 105 8.22 -2.26 14.41
CA GLU A 105 9.67 -2.21 14.57
C GLU A 105 10.14 -0.78 14.78
N PRO A 106 11.32 -0.56 15.41
CA PRO A 106 11.91 0.76 15.52
C PRO A 106 12.07 1.42 14.16
N GLY A 107 11.72 2.69 14.08
CA GLY A 107 11.76 3.48 12.86
C GLY A 107 12.75 4.62 12.92
N TYR A 108 13.09 5.11 11.74
CA TYR A 108 13.97 6.26 11.51
C TYR A 108 13.31 7.20 10.50
N LEU A 109 13.42 8.49 10.74
CA LEU A 109 13.11 9.54 9.77
C LEU A 109 14.44 10.11 9.26
N TYR A 110 14.57 10.26 7.95
CA TYR A 110 15.76 10.83 7.33
C TYR A 110 15.41 12.06 6.48
N LEU A 111 16.35 13.01 6.41
CA LEU A 111 16.33 14.18 5.56
C LEU A 111 17.52 14.10 4.61
N LEU A 112 17.27 14.27 3.33
CA LEU A 112 18.27 14.20 2.26
C LEU A 112 18.28 15.51 1.49
N ALA A 113 19.41 15.84 0.87
CA ALA A 113 19.56 16.92 -0.09
C ALA A 113 20.17 16.42 -1.40
N LYS A 114 19.79 17.03 -2.51
CA LYS A 114 20.38 16.83 -3.82
C LYS A 114 20.81 18.20 -4.34
N GLU A 115 22.01 18.62 -3.93
CA GLU A 115 22.49 20.00 -4.06
C GLU A 115 22.45 20.51 -5.49
N HIS A 116 22.90 19.71 -6.48
CA HIS A 116 22.93 20.15 -7.88
C HIS A 116 21.54 20.39 -8.51
N LEU A 117 20.47 19.89 -7.86
CA LEU A 117 19.08 20.17 -8.24
C LEU A 117 18.39 21.15 -7.28
N GLY A 118 19.03 21.56 -6.19
CA GLY A 118 18.44 22.40 -5.16
C GLY A 118 17.26 21.73 -4.43
N LEU A 119 17.23 20.39 -4.36
CA LEU A 119 16.11 19.63 -3.80
C LEU A 119 16.42 19.09 -2.41
N GLN A 120 15.39 19.01 -1.59
CA GLN A 120 15.38 18.21 -0.37
C GLN A 120 14.27 17.15 -0.41
N GLN A 121 14.45 16.08 0.36
CA GLN A 121 13.52 14.95 0.48
C GLN A 121 13.57 14.41 1.90
N PHE A 122 12.40 14.03 2.43
CA PHE A 122 12.34 13.23 3.65
C PHE A 122 11.76 11.84 3.37
N GLY A 123 11.96 10.92 4.31
CA GLY A 123 11.36 9.60 4.25
C GLY A 123 11.63 8.80 5.51
N ILE A 124 11.00 7.64 5.60
CA ILE A 124 11.14 6.75 6.77
C ILE A 124 11.69 5.37 6.38
N SER A 125 12.33 4.72 7.34
CA SER A 125 12.85 3.36 7.15
C SER A 125 13.05 2.68 8.51
N ASN A 126 12.88 1.34 8.55
CA ASN A 126 13.35 0.54 9.69
C ASN A 126 14.84 0.18 9.56
N SER A 127 15.43 0.36 8.38
CA SER A 127 16.86 0.13 8.09
C SER A 127 17.44 1.32 7.34
N PRO A 128 17.80 2.42 8.05
CA PRO A 128 18.25 3.66 7.43
C PRO A 128 19.55 3.47 6.64
N THR A 129 20.46 2.61 7.12
CA THR A 129 21.74 2.35 6.44
C THR A 129 21.54 1.89 5.00
N ASN A 130 20.66 0.90 4.78
CA ASN A 130 20.38 0.37 3.44
C ASN A 130 19.62 1.38 2.58
N ARG A 131 18.62 2.06 3.15
CA ARG A 131 17.79 3.04 2.43
C ARG A 131 18.61 4.25 2.02
N VAL A 132 19.42 4.79 2.93
CA VAL A 132 20.33 5.91 2.69
C VAL A 132 21.40 5.54 1.68
N ALA A 133 21.99 4.33 1.76
CA ALA A 133 22.96 3.88 0.77
C ALA A 133 22.37 3.81 -0.64
N HIS A 134 21.09 3.40 -0.78
CA HIS A 134 20.38 3.45 -2.07
C HIS A 134 20.24 4.89 -2.58
N HIS A 135 19.81 5.82 -1.74
CA HIS A 135 19.68 7.23 -2.12
C HIS A 135 21.04 7.87 -2.49
N LYS A 136 22.12 7.56 -1.75
CA LYS A 136 23.48 8.04 -2.07
C LYS A 136 23.93 7.62 -3.46
N LYS A 137 23.65 6.38 -3.89
CA LYS A 137 23.96 5.93 -5.26
C LYS A 137 23.23 6.73 -6.34
N ASN A 138 22.13 7.37 -5.98
CA ASN A 138 21.31 8.22 -6.86
C ASN A 138 21.62 9.72 -6.69
N GLY A 139 22.76 10.05 -6.07
CA GLY A 139 23.25 11.43 -5.93
C GLY A 139 22.60 12.25 -4.82
N TRP A 140 21.96 11.59 -3.84
CA TRP A 140 21.45 12.24 -2.63
C TRP A 140 22.49 12.24 -1.52
N GLU A 141 22.55 13.31 -0.75
CA GLU A 141 23.36 13.44 0.45
C GLU A 141 22.47 13.42 1.69
N VAL A 142 23.02 12.88 2.79
CA VAL A 142 22.30 12.84 4.07
C VAL A 142 22.48 14.15 4.78
N VAL A 143 21.39 14.84 5.05
CA VAL A 143 21.39 16.05 5.88
C VAL A 143 21.27 15.69 7.35
N ASP A 144 20.27 14.83 7.68
CA ASP A 144 20.02 14.43 9.07
C ASP A 144 19.27 13.09 9.13
N VAL A 145 19.40 12.38 10.26
CA VAL A 145 18.65 11.15 10.56
C VAL A 145 18.32 11.12 12.04
N ILE A 146 17.07 10.95 12.38
CA ILE A 146 16.61 10.71 13.76
C ILE A 146 16.06 9.30 13.94
N GLY A 147 16.22 8.75 15.12
CA GLY A 147 15.82 7.38 15.50
C GLY A 147 17.02 6.65 16.14
N PRO A 148 16.81 5.41 16.60
CA PRO A 148 15.55 4.66 16.54
C PRO A 148 14.47 5.28 17.44
N ALA A 149 13.23 5.29 16.95
CA ALA A 149 12.06 5.73 17.70
C ALA A 149 10.89 4.76 17.46
N ASP A 150 9.80 4.94 18.19
CA ASP A 150 8.58 4.15 17.98
C ASP A 150 8.12 4.23 16.52
N GLY A 151 7.91 3.07 15.89
CA GLY A 151 7.62 3.00 14.47
C GLY A 151 6.29 3.65 14.09
N ARG A 152 5.31 3.65 14.99
CA ARG A 152 4.03 4.34 14.79
C ARG A 152 4.22 5.85 14.81
N TRP A 153 4.95 6.35 15.80
CA TRP A 153 5.27 7.77 15.90
C TRP A 153 6.01 8.29 14.65
N ILE A 154 6.96 7.52 14.14
CA ILE A 154 7.69 7.85 12.91
C ILE A 154 6.75 7.94 11.71
N LEU A 155 5.81 6.98 11.56
CA LEU A 155 4.83 6.97 10.46
C LEU A 155 3.84 8.14 10.56
N GLU A 156 3.35 8.44 11.77
CA GLU A 156 2.46 9.56 12.03
C GLU A 156 3.17 10.89 11.73
N THR A 157 4.43 11.00 12.11
CA THR A 157 5.29 12.16 11.82
C THR A 157 5.49 12.36 10.32
N GLU A 158 5.80 11.28 9.57
CA GLU A 158 5.92 11.34 8.11
C GLU A 158 4.61 11.79 7.46
N THR A 159 3.48 11.27 7.95
CA THR A 159 2.15 11.63 7.46
C THR A 159 1.86 13.11 7.68
N ALA A 160 2.13 13.63 8.88
CA ALA A 160 1.96 15.05 9.20
C ALA A 160 2.87 15.96 8.34
N LEU A 161 4.12 15.55 8.09
CA LEU A 161 5.01 16.26 7.18
C LEU A 161 4.47 16.29 5.76
N LYS A 162 3.99 15.15 5.23
CA LYS A 162 3.38 15.08 3.88
C LYS A 162 2.17 16.00 3.75
N GLU A 163 1.32 16.06 4.77
CA GLU A 163 0.17 16.96 4.81
C GLU A 163 0.60 18.43 4.83
N PHE A 164 1.53 18.80 5.72
CA PHE A 164 2.09 20.15 5.81
C PHE A 164 2.64 20.65 4.47
N PHE A 165 3.47 19.85 3.81
CA PHE A 165 4.06 20.23 2.52
C PHE A 165 3.02 20.28 1.40
N ARG A 166 2.05 19.36 1.40
CA ARG A 166 0.97 19.30 0.39
C ARG A 166 0.03 20.52 0.50
N GLU A 167 -0.39 20.87 1.70
CA GLU A 167 -1.29 22.01 1.95
C GLU A 167 -0.66 23.33 1.50
N ARG A 168 0.65 23.45 1.56
CA ARG A 168 1.41 24.63 1.14
C ARG A 168 1.86 24.58 -0.33
N GLY A 169 1.52 23.52 -1.05
CA GLY A 169 1.92 23.35 -2.45
C GLY A 169 3.44 23.27 -2.65
N LEU A 170 4.20 22.82 -1.64
CA LEU A 170 5.64 22.78 -1.66
C LEU A 170 6.22 21.51 -2.30
N LEU A 171 5.47 20.41 -2.31
CA LEU A 171 5.92 19.15 -2.93
C LEU A 171 6.03 19.29 -4.44
N LEU A 172 7.01 18.60 -5.02
CA LEU A 172 7.15 18.54 -6.47
C LEU A 172 5.86 18.04 -7.13
N PRO A 173 5.46 18.65 -8.26
CA PRO A 173 4.24 18.27 -8.96
C PRO A 173 4.36 16.86 -9.55
N ARG A 174 3.23 16.14 -9.68
CA ARG A 174 3.21 14.76 -10.19
C ARG A 174 3.68 14.61 -11.64
N ASP A 175 3.65 15.67 -12.40
CA ASP A 175 4.10 15.78 -13.79
C ASP A 175 5.52 16.35 -13.92
N HIS A 176 6.26 16.44 -12.82
CA HIS A 176 7.67 16.85 -12.85
C HIS A 176 8.46 16.01 -13.86
N PRO A 177 9.27 16.63 -14.73
CA PRO A 177 9.95 15.96 -15.84
C PRO A 177 10.95 14.90 -15.37
N GLU A 178 11.59 15.11 -14.25
CA GLU A 178 12.50 14.14 -13.63
C GLU A 178 11.76 13.35 -12.55
N LYS A 179 11.60 12.05 -12.79
CA LYS A 179 11.05 11.12 -11.79
C LYS A 179 12.17 10.29 -11.19
N PHE A 180 12.32 10.36 -9.90
CA PHE A 180 13.26 9.58 -9.11
C PHE A 180 12.56 8.97 -7.88
N ASP A 181 13.21 8.04 -7.21
CA ASP A 181 12.63 7.41 -6.01
C ASP A 181 12.40 8.46 -4.91
N GLY A 182 11.13 8.59 -4.47
CA GLY A 182 10.70 9.56 -3.45
C GLY A 182 10.44 10.98 -3.99
N TYR A 183 10.32 11.20 -5.31
CA TYR A 183 10.06 12.53 -5.85
C TYR A 183 8.76 13.16 -5.31
N THR A 184 7.78 12.36 -4.93
CA THR A 184 6.51 12.81 -4.32
C THR A 184 6.65 13.31 -2.87
N GLU A 185 7.80 13.11 -2.27
CA GLU A 185 8.19 13.54 -0.92
C GLU A 185 9.35 14.53 -0.98
N SER A 186 9.62 15.09 -2.17
CA SER A 186 10.68 16.04 -2.44
C SER A 186 10.12 17.43 -2.73
N TRP A 187 10.91 18.44 -2.43
CA TRP A 187 10.58 19.85 -2.68
C TRP A 187 11.81 20.66 -3.04
N ASP A 188 11.57 21.86 -3.57
CA ASP A 188 12.62 22.84 -3.84
C ASP A 188 13.08 23.49 -2.52
N ALA A 189 14.34 23.27 -2.17
CA ALA A 189 14.95 23.78 -0.95
C ALA A 189 15.09 25.33 -0.94
N SER A 190 14.97 26.00 -2.10
CA SER A 190 14.93 27.45 -2.16
C SER A 190 13.60 28.03 -1.64
N SER A 191 12.51 27.26 -1.74
CA SER A 191 11.21 27.65 -1.20
C SER A 191 11.17 27.51 0.33
N ILE A 192 11.68 26.40 0.84
CA ILE A 192 11.89 26.15 2.26
C ILE A 192 13.00 25.09 2.42
N GLY A 193 14.06 25.43 3.13
CA GLY A 193 15.19 24.53 3.35
C GLY A 193 15.39 24.24 4.83
N PHE A 194 15.76 23.01 5.16
CA PHE A 194 16.02 22.57 6.53
C PHE A 194 17.43 22.02 6.68
N ARG A 195 18.09 22.35 7.77
CA ARG A 195 19.42 21.84 8.14
C ARG A 195 19.34 20.64 9.06
N THR A 196 18.21 20.46 9.74
CA THR A 196 17.96 19.32 10.64
C THR A 196 16.48 18.91 10.59
N ILE A 197 16.21 17.66 10.93
CA ILE A 197 14.85 17.15 11.11
C ILE A 197 14.14 17.88 12.26
N SER A 198 14.86 18.21 13.33
CA SER A 198 14.30 18.97 14.45
C SER A 198 13.82 20.37 14.03
N GLU A 199 14.48 21.00 13.08
CA GLU A 199 14.03 22.26 12.48
C GLU A 199 12.74 22.04 11.66
N MET A 200 12.73 21.02 10.81
CA MET A 200 11.58 20.65 10.01
C MET A 200 10.35 20.30 10.87
N LEU A 201 10.52 19.56 11.97
CA LEU A 201 9.44 19.22 12.89
C LEU A 201 8.88 20.43 13.64
N ARG A 202 9.69 21.45 13.90
CA ARG A 202 9.21 22.72 14.50
C ARG A 202 8.27 23.48 13.59
N SER A 203 8.37 23.33 12.29
CA SER A 203 7.48 23.97 11.32
C SER A 203 6.07 23.36 11.25
N LEU A 204 5.86 22.19 11.89
CA LEU A 204 4.54 21.57 12.05
C LEU A 204 3.69 22.22 13.16
N ARG A 205 4.26 23.10 13.97
CA ARG A 205 3.58 23.80 15.09
C ARG A 205 3.06 25.14 14.65
#